data_b55ba55a785a3d170844380e0e8fdf45
#
_entry.id   b55ba55a785a3d170844380e0e8fdf45
#
_cell.length_a   1.000
_cell.length_b   1.000
_cell.length_c   1.000
_cell.angle_alpha   90.00
_cell.angle_beta   90.00
_cell.angle_gamma   90.00
#
_symmetry.space_group_name_H-M   'P 1'
#
loop_
_entity.id
_entity.type
_entity.pdbx_description
1 polymer ?
#
loop_
_entity_poly.entity_id
_entity_poly.type
_entity_poly.pdbx_seq_one_letter_code
_entity_poly.pdbx_strand_id
1 'polypeptide(L)'
;MTRLGIAAFALIALVVGAQLVPVTRTNPAIKADVAAPAEIDALLRRACYDCHSRETAWPWYSRVAPVSWLVVHDVEEGRRELDFSAWDAYDAAQRAKKLRESADEIAEGEMPPWYYRLVHADARLTAAEREALRAWCGAEIARVSR
;
A
#
# COMPACT_ATOMS: atom_id res chain seq x y z
N MET A 1 42.35 2.88 18.58
CA MET A 1 41.04 2.23 18.25
C MET A 1 41.34 1.07 17.31
N THR A 2 40.76 -0.09 17.56
CA THR A 2 40.92 -1.26 16.66
C THR A 2 40.13 -0.99 15.36
N ARG A 3 40.51 -1.66 14.25
CA ARG A 3 39.78 -1.57 12.97
C ARG A 3 38.28 -1.88 13.14
N LEU A 4 37.96 -2.84 14.02
CA LEU A 4 36.60 -3.19 14.36
C LEU A 4 35.86 -2.03 15.06
N GLY A 5 36.50 -1.33 15.98
CA GLY A 5 35.93 -0.18 16.69
C GLY A 5 35.63 1.00 15.74
N ILE A 6 36.54 1.25 14.76
CA ILE A 6 36.31 2.27 13.75
C ILE A 6 35.13 1.91 12.86
N ALA A 7 35.03 0.66 12.40
CA ALA A 7 33.92 0.17 11.58
C ALA A 7 32.57 0.26 12.32
N ALA A 8 32.54 -0.15 13.60
CA ALA A 8 31.34 -0.03 14.43
C ALA A 8 30.89 1.42 14.62
N PHE A 9 31.84 2.32 14.90
CA PHE A 9 31.54 3.75 15.03
C PHE A 9 30.99 4.35 13.73
N ALA A 10 31.62 4.01 12.60
CA ALA A 10 31.15 4.48 11.27
C ALA A 10 29.73 3.98 10.96
N LEU A 11 29.41 2.72 11.28
CA LEU A 11 28.08 2.17 11.10
C LEU A 11 27.05 2.88 11.97
N ILE A 12 27.35 3.12 13.25
CA ILE A 12 26.46 3.85 14.16
C ILE A 12 26.25 5.28 13.65
N ALA A 13 27.32 5.98 13.24
CA ALA A 13 27.22 7.33 12.71
C ALA A 13 26.34 7.37 11.43
N LEU A 14 26.44 6.36 10.57
CA LEU A 14 25.63 6.24 9.36
C LEU A 14 24.15 6.01 9.71
N VAL A 15 23.87 5.11 10.65
CA VAL A 15 22.49 4.84 11.12
C VAL A 15 21.88 6.08 11.77
N VAL A 16 22.64 6.77 12.62
CA VAL A 16 22.19 8.03 13.24
C VAL A 16 21.99 9.12 12.19
N GLY A 17 22.91 9.27 11.25
CA GLY A 17 22.78 10.21 10.16
C GLY A 17 21.58 9.95 9.27
N ALA A 18 21.25 8.69 9.02
CA ALA A 18 20.07 8.31 8.26
C ALA A 18 18.75 8.78 8.92
N GLN A 19 18.70 8.84 10.28
CA GLN A 19 17.53 9.33 10.99
C GLN A 19 17.27 10.84 10.77
N LEU A 20 18.27 11.59 10.33
CA LEU A 20 18.16 13.04 10.09
C LEU A 20 17.51 13.34 8.71
N VAL A 21 17.37 12.35 7.84
CA VAL A 21 16.71 12.51 6.56
C VAL A 21 15.20 12.49 6.78
N PRO A 22 14.50 13.65 6.62
CA PRO A 22 13.07 13.71 6.89
C PRO A 22 12.26 12.95 5.84
N VAL A 23 11.21 12.27 6.27
CA VAL A 23 10.17 11.71 5.41
C VAL A 23 8.79 12.16 5.91
N THR A 24 7.90 12.43 4.98
CA THR A 24 6.57 12.96 5.30
C THR A 24 5.54 11.83 5.32
N ARG A 25 4.94 11.61 6.46
CA ARG A 25 3.83 10.64 6.67
C ARG A 25 2.54 11.42 6.79
N THR A 26 1.74 11.43 5.74
CA THR A 26 0.47 12.15 5.71
C THR A 26 -0.69 11.25 5.33
N ASN A 27 -1.84 11.56 5.88
CA ASN A 27 -3.13 11.07 5.43
C ASN A 27 -3.93 12.29 4.96
N PRO A 28 -3.93 12.60 3.64
CA PRO A 28 -4.73 13.68 3.10
C PRO A 28 -6.22 13.46 3.34
N ALA A 29 -7.03 14.50 3.25
CA ALA A 29 -8.49 14.36 3.41
C ALA A 29 -9.07 13.40 2.35
N ILE A 30 -9.94 12.50 2.81
CA ILE A 30 -10.73 11.61 1.95
C ILE A 30 -11.68 12.49 1.14
N LYS A 31 -11.75 12.25 -0.18
CA LYS A 31 -12.66 12.97 -1.08
C LYS A 31 -13.90 12.14 -1.37
N ALA A 32 -13.70 10.96 -1.91
CA ALA A 32 -14.76 9.99 -2.15
C ALA A 32 -14.14 8.60 -2.11
N ASP A 33 -14.58 7.77 -1.20
CA ASP A 33 -14.08 6.41 -1.08
C ASP A 33 -14.76 5.49 -2.11
N VAL A 34 -14.06 4.44 -2.52
CA VAL A 34 -14.64 3.45 -3.42
C VAL A 34 -15.80 2.73 -2.71
N ALA A 35 -16.92 2.60 -3.40
CA ALA A 35 -18.06 1.85 -2.87
C ALA A 35 -17.88 0.35 -3.15
N ALA A 36 -17.82 -0.45 -2.09
CA ALA A 36 -17.74 -1.91 -2.18
C ALA A 36 -18.71 -2.58 -1.20
N PRO A 37 -19.15 -3.81 -1.46
CA PRO A 37 -19.86 -4.61 -0.46
C PRO A 37 -19.02 -4.77 0.81
N ALA A 38 -19.67 -4.87 1.98
CA ALA A 38 -18.98 -4.87 3.28
C ALA A 38 -17.86 -5.91 3.39
N GLU A 39 -18.04 -7.10 2.81
CA GLU A 39 -17.02 -8.15 2.79
C GLU A 39 -15.80 -7.76 1.96
N ILE A 40 -16.01 -7.12 0.81
CA ILE A 40 -14.93 -6.64 -0.06
C ILE A 40 -14.24 -5.43 0.57
N ASP A 41 -15.00 -4.48 1.13
CA ASP A 41 -14.44 -3.34 1.86
C ASP A 41 -13.51 -3.79 2.98
N ALA A 42 -13.91 -4.79 3.76
CA ALA A 42 -13.07 -5.37 4.81
C ALA A 42 -11.75 -5.97 4.26
N LEU A 43 -11.79 -6.62 3.09
CA LEU A 43 -10.60 -7.15 2.43
C LEU A 43 -9.68 -6.03 1.91
N LEU A 44 -10.25 -5.02 1.27
CA LEU A 44 -9.52 -3.85 0.78
C LEU A 44 -8.82 -3.11 1.92
N ARG A 45 -9.55 -2.83 3.02
CA ARG A 45 -9.00 -2.15 4.20
C ARG A 45 -7.86 -2.91 4.84
N ARG A 46 -7.99 -4.24 4.95
CA ARG A 46 -7.00 -5.11 5.56
C ARG A 46 -5.72 -5.29 4.74
N ALA A 47 -5.84 -5.31 3.41
CA ALA A 47 -4.75 -5.73 2.54
C ALA A 47 -4.22 -4.64 1.59
N CYS A 48 -4.99 -3.57 1.32
CA CYS A 48 -4.69 -2.61 0.28
C CYS A 48 -4.63 -1.16 0.79
N TYR A 49 -5.48 -0.79 1.75
CA TYR A 49 -5.71 0.59 2.16
C TYR A 49 -4.47 1.28 2.74
N ASP A 50 -3.55 0.55 3.38
CA ASP A 50 -2.33 1.16 3.92
C ASP A 50 -1.49 1.87 2.85
N CYS A 51 -1.46 1.33 1.62
CA CYS A 51 -0.73 1.95 0.51
C CYS A 51 -1.67 2.67 -0.47
N HIS A 52 -2.90 2.19 -0.66
CA HIS A 52 -3.80 2.64 -1.72
C HIS A 52 -4.97 3.49 -1.22
N SER A 53 -4.86 4.10 -0.05
CA SER A 53 -5.87 5.02 0.49
C SER A 53 -5.25 6.18 1.26
N ARG A 54 -6.11 7.08 1.74
CA ARG A 54 -5.72 8.19 2.64
C ARG A 54 -5.93 7.86 4.11
N GLU A 55 -6.02 6.56 4.42
CA GLU A 55 -6.26 6.01 5.76
C GLU A 55 -5.11 5.11 6.23
N THR A 56 -3.87 5.37 5.78
CA THR A 56 -2.68 4.60 6.17
C THR A 56 -2.53 4.51 7.68
N ALA A 57 -2.49 3.30 8.21
CA ALA A 57 -2.13 3.05 9.61
C ALA A 57 -0.60 3.01 9.74
N TRP A 58 0.03 4.18 9.89
CA TRP A 58 1.49 4.31 9.93
C TRP A 58 2.12 3.48 11.05
N PRO A 59 2.80 2.35 10.76
CA PRO A 59 3.38 1.50 11.79
C PRO A 59 4.62 2.16 12.42
N TRP A 60 5.06 1.68 13.60
CA TRP A 60 6.20 2.26 14.30
C TRP A 60 7.50 2.28 13.47
N TYR A 61 7.73 1.25 12.67
CA TYR A 61 8.93 1.15 11.82
C TYR A 61 8.94 2.15 10.65
N SER A 62 7.78 2.75 10.31
CA SER A 62 7.72 3.88 9.36
C SER A 62 8.42 5.14 9.89
N ARG A 63 8.90 5.10 11.13
CA ARG A 63 9.63 6.19 11.79
C ARG A 63 11.14 5.92 11.88
N VAL A 64 11.61 4.76 11.40
CA VAL A 64 13.00 4.31 11.56
C VAL A 64 13.64 4.12 10.19
N ALA A 65 14.61 4.96 9.85
CA ALA A 65 15.38 4.83 8.60
C ALA A 65 16.32 3.61 8.65
N PRO A 66 16.56 2.91 7.53
CA PRO A 66 16.08 3.24 6.18
C PRO A 66 14.66 2.73 5.85
N VAL A 67 14.03 1.93 6.74
CA VAL A 67 12.70 1.33 6.50
C VAL A 67 11.63 2.40 6.30
N SER A 68 11.74 3.53 7.01
CA SER A 68 10.83 4.67 6.84
C SER A 68 10.78 5.19 5.40
N TRP A 69 11.90 5.16 4.69
CA TRP A 69 11.96 5.61 3.30
C TRP A 69 11.20 4.68 2.38
N LEU A 70 11.35 3.36 2.58
CA LEU A 70 10.61 2.36 1.83
C LEU A 70 9.10 2.51 2.07
N VAL A 71 8.67 2.54 3.34
CA VAL A 71 7.25 2.63 3.68
C VAL A 71 6.59 3.88 3.11
N VAL A 72 7.26 5.04 3.21
CA VAL A 72 6.71 6.29 2.67
C VAL A 72 6.67 6.24 1.14
N HIS A 73 7.74 5.71 0.50
CA HIS A 73 7.78 5.53 -0.94
C HIS A 73 6.62 4.64 -1.42
N ASP A 74 6.40 3.49 -0.78
CA ASP A 74 5.34 2.54 -1.16
C ASP A 74 3.94 3.16 -1.02
N VAL A 75 3.71 3.96 0.03
CA VAL A 75 2.43 4.66 0.21
C VAL A 75 2.23 5.75 -0.85
N GLU A 76 3.28 6.52 -1.16
CA GLU A 76 3.21 7.56 -2.20
C GLU A 76 3.02 6.94 -3.59
N GLU A 77 3.73 5.86 -3.90
CA GLU A 77 3.58 5.12 -5.15
C GLU A 77 2.20 4.47 -5.25
N GLY A 78 1.77 3.77 -4.19
CA GLY A 78 0.47 3.13 -4.13
C GLY A 78 -0.67 4.11 -4.40
N ARG A 79 -0.65 5.29 -3.76
CA ARG A 79 -1.65 6.35 -3.98
C ARG A 79 -1.57 6.96 -5.39
N ARG A 80 -0.40 7.02 -5.99
CA ARG A 80 -0.23 7.53 -7.35
C ARG A 80 -0.82 6.56 -8.37
N GLU A 81 -0.59 5.26 -8.17
CA GLU A 81 -1.12 4.22 -9.04
C GLU A 81 -2.62 4.00 -8.82
N LEU A 82 -3.07 3.96 -7.58
CA LEU A 82 -4.47 3.75 -7.20
C LEU A 82 -4.74 4.37 -5.84
N ASP A 83 -5.67 5.31 -5.75
CA ASP A 83 -6.13 5.93 -4.49
C ASP A 83 -7.64 5.66 -4.32
N PHE A 84 -7.99 4.68 -3.51
CA PHE A 84 -9.38 4.35 -3.19
C PHE A 84 -10.13 5.49 -2.52
N SER A 85 -9.43 6.36 -1.78
CA SER A 85 -10.01 7.53 -1.10
C SER A 85 -10.17 8.77 -1.99
N ALA A 86 -9.87 8.64 -3.28
CA ALA A 86 -10.07 9.69 -4.29
C ALA A 86 -10.74 9.12 -5.54
N TRP A 87 -11.67 8.20 -5.34
CA TRP A 87 -12.32 7.44 -6.42
C TRP A 87 -13.08 8.30 -7.42
N ASP A 88 -13.59 9.45 -6.99
CA ASP A 88 -14.28 10.45 -7.83
C ASP A 88 -13.34 11.21 -8.79
N ALA A 89 -12.03 11.18 -8.52
CA ALA A 89 -11.03 11.78 -9.41
C ALA A 89 -10.83 10.99 -10.72
N TYR A 90 -11.28 9.74 -10.77
CA TYR A 90 -11.15 8.88 -11.93
C TYR A 90 -12.41 8.90 -12.79
N ASP A 91 -12.27 9.06 -14.09
CA ASP A 91 -13.34 8.82 -15.06
C ASP A 91 -13.65 7.31 -15.21
N ALA A 92 -14.69 6.95 -15.95
CA ALA A 92 -15.12 5.57 -16.12
C ALA A 92 -14.02 4.67 -16.74
N ALA A 93 -13.29 5.18 -17.73
CA ALA A 93 -12.21 4.43 -18.38
C ALA A 93 -11.03 4.21 -17.46
N GLN A 94 -10.67 5.22 -16.68
CA GLN A 94 -9.61 5.13 -15.67
C GLN A 94 -9.97 4.15 -14.55
N ARG A 95 -11.23 4.20 -14.04
CA ARG A 95 -11.72 3.23 -13.03
C ARG A 95 -11.65 1.80 -13.55
N ALA A 96 -12.15 1.56 -14.77
CA ALA A 96 -12.10 0.24 -15.39
C ALA A 96 -10.66 -0.26 -15.60
N LYS A 97 -9.74 0.63 -15.99
CA LYS A 97 -8.31 0.30 -16.12
C LYS A 97 -7.72 -0.11 -14.78
N LYS A 98 -7.88 0.73 -13.72
CA LYS A 98 -7.33 0.49 -12.39
C LYS A 98 -7.87 -0.79 -11.75
N LEU A 99 -9.17 -1.08 -11.92
CA LEU A 99 -9.76 -2.33 -11.44
C LEU A 99 -9.21 -3.55 -12.18
N ARG A 100 -8.92 -3.45 -13.47
CA ARG A 100 -8.32 -4.54 -14.24
C ARG A 100 -6.89 -4.80 -13.78
N GLU A 101 -6.07 -3.76 -13.68
CA GLU A 101 -4.70 -3.85 -13.18
C GLU A 101 -4.67 -4.44 -11.77
N SER A 102 -5.58 -4.01 -10.87
CA SER A 102 -5.70 -4.60 -9.53
C SER A 102 -6.04 -6.09 -9.56
N ALA A 103 -6.95 -6.52 -10.46
CA ALA A 103 -7.32 -7.92 -10.58
C ALA A 103 -6.15 -8.77 -11.09
N ASP A 104 -5.34 -8.23 -12.00
CA ASP A 104 -4.15 -8.89 -12.56
C ASP A 104 -3.05 -9.02 -11.49
N GLU A 105 -2.72 -7.95 -10.77
CA GLU A 105 -1.74 -7.94 -9.67
C GLU A 105 -2.10 -8.91 -8.53
N ILE A 106 -3.41 -9.00 -8.21
CA ILE A 106 -3.91 -9.96 -7.22
C ILE A 106 -3.78 -11.40 -7.76
N ALA A 107 -4.04 -11.63 -9.06
CA ALA A 107 -3.93 -12.95 -9.68
C ALA A 107 -2.49 -13.44 -9.72
N GLU A 108 -1.56 -12.57 -10.05
CA GLU A 108 -0.13 -12.85 -10.13
C GLU A 108 0.51 -12.97 -8.73
N GLY A 109 -0.17 -12.48 -7.69
CA GLY A 109 0.28 -12.53 -6.31
C GLY A 109 1.31 -11.45 -5.96
N GLU A 110 1.44 -10.43 -6.81
CA GLU A 110 2.31 -9.28 -6.58
C GLU A 110 1.73 -8.33 -5.52
N MET A 111 0.37 -8.24 -5.43
CA MET A 111 -0.33 -7.47 -4.40
C MET A 111 -1.11 -8.35 -3.43
N PRO A 112 -0.99 -8.10 -2.11
CA PRO A 112 -0.04 -7.18 -1.44
C PRO A 112 1.41 -7.67 -1.56
N PRO A 113 2.43 -6.79 -1.56
CA PRO A 113 3.84 -7.16 -1.72
C PRO A 113 4.31 -8.19 -0.69
N TRP A 114 5.21 -9.09 -1.07
CA TRP A 114 5.65 -10.18 -0.20
C TRP A 114 6.28 -9.70 1.12
N TYR A 115 7.08 -8.61 1.08
CA TYR A 115 7.73 -8.04 2.28
C TYR A 115 6.71 -7.39 3.22
N TYR A 116 5.63 -6.79 2.70
CA TYR A 116 4.52 -6.29 3.50
C TYR A 116 3.82 -7.43 4.23
N ARG A 117 3.53 -8.54 3.53
CA ARG A 117 2.92 -9.75 4.11
C ARG A 117 3.77 -10.47 5.17
N LEU A 118 5.09 -10.18 5.26
CA LEU A 118 5.93 -10.74 6.32
C LEU A 118 5.60 -10.14 7.69
N VAL A 119 5.30 -8.84 7.73
CA VAL A 119 5.07 -8.10 8.97
C VAL A 119 3.59 -7.81 9.23
N HIS A 120 2.72 -8.02 8.22
CA HIS A 120 1.26 -7.89 8.28
C HIS A 120 0.61 -9.23 7.93
N ALA A 121 0.48 -10.11 8.93
CA ALA A 121 -0.05 -11.46 8.72
C ALA A 121 -1.52 -11.45 8.25
N ASP A 122 -2.29 -10.48 8.68
CA ASP A 122 -3.68 -10.25 8.31
C ASP A 122 -3.85 -9.80 6.85
N ALA A 123 -2.84 -9.19 6.23
CA ALA A 123 -2.86 -8.85 4.81
C ALA A 123 -2.64 -10.04 3.87
N ARG A 124 -2.43 -11.24 4.42
CA ARG A 124 -2.27 -12.47 3.62
C ARG A 124 -3.63 -12.95 3.13
N LEU A 125 -3.93 -12.67 1.87
CA LEU A 125 -5.16 -13.13 1.24
C LEU A 125 -5.12 -14.62 0.96
N THR A 126 -6.19 -15.33 1.32
CA THR A 126 -6.45 -16.72 0.90
C THR A 126 -6.81 -16.77 -0.58
N ALA A 127 -6.80 -17.97 -1.18
CA ALA A 127 -7.22 -18.13 -2.57
C ALA A 127 -8.68 -17.69 -2.80
N ALA A 128 -9.57 -17.98 -1.84
CA ALA A 128 -10.98 -17.58 -1.91
C ALA A 128 -11.14 -16.04 -1.84
N GLU A 129 -10.38 -15.36 -0.98
CA GLU A 129 -10.41 -13.90 -0.84
C GLU A 129 -9.86 -13.21 -2.09
N ARG A 130 -8.79 -13.74 -2.70
CA ARG A 130 -8.28 -13.23 -3.98
C ARG A 130 -9.32 -13.36 -5.08
N GLU A 131 -10.00 -14.51 -5.16
CA GLU A 131 -11.05 -14.71 -6.14
C GLU A 131 -12.24 -13.77 -5.91
N ALA A 132 -12.65 -13.56 -4.66
CA ALA A 132 -13.71 -12.61 -4.32
C ALA A 132 -13.36 -11.17 -4.74
N LEU A 133 -12.13 -10.71 -4.48
CA LEU A 133 -11.65 -9.40 -4.91
C LEU A 133 -11.63 -9.28 -6.44
N ARG A 134 -11.14 -10.30 -7.14
CA ARG A 134 -11.10 -10.32 -8.62
C ARG A 134 -12.51 -10.32 -9.22
N ALA A 135 -13.41 -11.10 -8.68
CA ALA A 135 -14.83 -11.14 -9.10
C ALA A 135 -15.49 -9.77 -8.90
N TRP A 136 -15.23 -9.12 -7.76
CA TRP A 136 -15.70 -7.76 -7.52
C TRP A 136 -15.13 -6.75 -8.53
N CYS A 137 -13.84 -6.79 -8.81
CA CYS A 137 -13.23 -5.94 -9.83
C CYS A 137 -13.93 -6.12 -11.19
N GLY A 138 -14.18 -7.36 -11.61
CA GLY A 138 -14.88 -7.66 -12.86
C GLY A 138 -16.32 -7.12 -12.90
N ALA A 139 -17.08 -7.28 -11.81
CA ALA A 139 -18.42 -6.75 -11.70
C ALA A 139 -18.47 -5.22 -11.73
N GLU A 140 -17.50 -4.58 -11.04
CA GLU A 140 -17.40 -3.12 -10.98
C GLU A 140 -16.96 -2.53 -12.34
N ILE A 141 -16.04 -3.19 -13.07
CA ILE A 141 -15.71 -2.83 -14.45
C ILE A 141 -16.95 -2.84 -15.33
N ALA A 142 -17.77 -3.89 -15.25
CA ALA A 142 -19.01 -3.99 -16.03
C ALA A 142 -20.02 -2.88 -15.65
N ARG A 143 -20.02 -2.42 -14.39
CA ARG A 143 -20.88 -1.34 -13.91
C ARG A 143 -20.43 0.04 -14.42
N VAL A 144 -19.14 0.34 -14.37
CA VAL A 144 -18.61 1.67 -14.77
C VAL A 144 -18.51 1.83 -16.28
N SER A 145 -18.61 0.73 -17.05
CA SER A 145 -18.54 0.75 -18.52
C SER A 145 -19.91 0.87 -19.21
N ARG A 146 -21.01 0.99 -18.43
CA ARG A 146 -22.38 1.21 -18.94
C ARG A 146 -22.69 2.68 -19.10
#